data_f4a73f59c3314741d0efa17af10bbad6
#
_entry.id   f4a73f59c3314741d0efa17af10bbad6
#
_cell.length_a   1.000
_cell.length_b   1.000
_cell.length_c   1.000
_cell.angle_alpha   90.00
_cell.angle_beta   90.00
_cell.angle_gamma   90.00
#
_symmetry.space_group_name_H-M   'P 1'
#
loop_
_entity.id
_entity.type
_entity.pdbx_description
1 polymer ?
#
loop_
_entity_poly.entity_id
_entity_poly.type
_entity_poly.pdbx_seq_one_letter_code
_entity_poly.pdbx_strand_id
1 'polypeptide(L)'
;PRLKRGFIEIRPEDVKGLEKFASTIKGALKLGRRISTVFVDLAVVGSVAVDLRGNRLGKGGGYGDIEIDLIMRENPRVIIATNIHPIQIVEKVPVSEHDKKVDLIITPDRAIWTEWGRIRHQIG
;
A
#
# COMPACT_ATOMS: atom_id res chain seq x y z
N PRO A 1 0.05 -5.11 9.88
CA PRO A 1 0.95 -4.58 10.92
C PRO A 1 0.90 -5.36 12.21
N ARG A 2 -0.29 -5.82 12.61
CA ARG A 2 -0.41 -6.70 13.78
C ARG A 2 0.01 -8.14 13.47
N LEU A 3 0.17 -8.46 12.20
CA LEU A 3 0.77 -9.70 11.75
C LEU A 3 2.27 -9.45 11.78
N LYS A 4 2.95 -10.00 12.74
CA LYS A 4 4.38 -9.74 12.97
C LYS A 4 5.25 -10.06 11.77
N ARG A 5 4.83 -10.92 10.86
CA ARG A 5 5.58 -11.30 9.66
C ARG A 5 4.66 -11.75 8.55
N GLY A 6 4.98 -11.33 7.33
CA GLY A 6 4.35 -11.81 6.12
C GLY A 6 2.97 -11.21 5.85
N PHE A 7 2.25 -11.91 5.05
CA PHE A 7 0.97 -11.47 4.52
C PHE A 7 -0.03 -12.61 4.61
N ILE A 8 -1.30 -12.29 4.40
CA ILE A 8 -2.35 -13.29 4.28
C ILE A 8 -2.89 -13.21 2.87
N GLU A 9 -2.82 -14.33 2.15
CA GLU A 9 -3.43 -14.47 0.85
C GLU A 9 -4.88 -14.87 1.02
N ILE A 10 -5.78 -14.10 0.42
CA ILE A 10 -7.21 -14.38 0.43
C ILE A 10 -7.67 -14.48 -1.01
N ARG A 11 -8.37 -15.56 -1.34
CA ARG A 11 -8.95 -15.76 -2.67
C ARG A 11 -10.41 -15.33 -2.64
N PRO A 12 -10.89 -14.64 -3.69
CA PRO A 12 -12.29 -14.20 -3.72
C PRO A 12 -13.30 -15.34 -3.52
N GLU A 13 -13.05 -16.49 -4.09
CA GLU A 13 -13.93 -17.65 -3.97
C GLU A 13 -14.05 -18.19 -2.53
N ASP A 14 -13.03 -17.96 -1.70
CA ASP A 14 -13.02 -18.45 -0.33
C ASP A 14 -13.76 -17.54 0.63
N VAL A 15 -14.04 -16.31 0.21
CA VAL A 15 -14.67 -15.29 1.08
C VAL A 15 -16.02 -14.83 0.57
N LYS A 16 -16.53 -15.41 -0.49
CA LYS A 16 -17.82 -15.02 -1.07
C LYS A 16 -18.93 -15.14 -0.03
N GLY A 17 -19.61 -14.03 0.23
CA GLY A 17 -20.64 -13.95 1.28
C GLY A 17 -20.09 -13.74 2.68
N LEU A 18 -18.76 -13.75 2.86
CA LEU A 18 -18.10 -13.59 4.16
C LEU A 18 -17.13 -12.40 4.17
N GLU A 19 -17.34 -11.43 3.27
CA GLU A 19 -16.40 -10.33 3.07
C GLU A 19 -16.19 -9.49 4.33
N LYS A 20 -17.26 -9.23 5.09
CA LYS A 20 -17.14 -8.47 6.33
C LYS A 20 -16.29 -9.21 7.37
N PHE A 21 -16.46 -10.52 7.46
CA PHE A 21 -15.66 -11.34 8.37
C PHE A 21 -14.20 -11.37 7.92
N ALA A 22 -13.96 -11.56 6.62
CA ALA A 22 -12.62 -11.59 6.05
C ALA A 22 -11.87 -10.25 6.24
N SER A 23 -12.58 -9.15 6.39
CA SER A 23 -11.96 -7.83 6.63
C SER A 23 -11.44 -7.66 8.05
N THR A 24 -11.76 -8.58 8.95
CA THR A 24 -11.21 -8.60 10.31
C THR A 24 -9.93 -9.42 10.34
N ILE A 25 -9.08 -9.17 11.34
CA ILE A 25 -7.83 -9.95 11.50
C ILE A 25 -8.17 -11.43 11.73
N LYS A 26 -9.12 -11.71 12.60
CA LYS A 26 -9.54 -13.07 12.90
C LYS A 26 -10.10 -13.79 11.67
N GLY A 27 -10.96 -13.10 10.91
CA GLY A 27 -11.54 -13.66 9.70
C GLY A 27 -10.51 -13.92 8.61
N ALA A 28 -9.60 -12.97 8.41
CA ALA A 28 -8.52 -13.13 7.44
C ALA A 28 -7.62 -14.32 7.79
N LEU A 29 -7.27 -14.48 9.06
CA LEU A 29 -6.47 -15.61 9.51
C LEU A 29 -7.18 -16.96 9.32
N LYS A 30 -8.52 -16.96 9.44
CA LYS A 30 -9.32 -18.17 9.30
C LYS A 30 -9.59 -18.54 7.85
N LEU A 31 -9.88 -17.55 7.00
CA LEU A 31 -10.27 -17.76 5.60
C LEU A 31 -9.09 -17.68 4.64
N GLY A 32 -8.01 -17.04 5.03
CA GLY A 32 -6.85 -16.85 4.19
C GLY A 32 -5.72 -17.82 4.52
N ARG A 33 -4.64 -17.68 3.77
CA ARG A 33 -3.41 -18.45 3.96
C ARG A 33 -2.24 -17.50 4.25
N ARG A 34 -1.48 -17.81 5.28
CA ARG A 34 -0.27 -17.03 5.57
C ARG A 34 0.81 -17.29 4.53
N ILE A 35 1.41 -16.21 4.03
CA ILE A 35 2.54 -16.26 3.11
C ILE A 35 3.60 -15.27 3.61
N SER A 36 4.87 -15.62 3.44
CA SER A 36 5.98 -14.77 3.90
C SER A 36 6.43 -13.78 2.85
N THR A 37 6.23 -14.09 1.57
CA THR A 37 6.59 -13.25 0.46
C THR A 37 5.42 -13.06 -0.48
N VAL A 38 5.42 -11.93 -1.18
CA VAL A 38 4.33 -11.55 -2.08
C VAL A 38 4.91 -10.99 -3.36
N PHE A 39 4.54 -11.60 -4.50
CA PHE A 39 4.82 -11.03 -5.81
C PHE A 39 3.51 -10.49 -6.37
N VAL A 40 3.40 -9.17 -6.45
CA VAL A 40 2.21 -8.49 -6.97
C VAL A 40 2.62 -7.38 -7.92
N ASP A 41 1.71 -7.02 -8.82
CA ASP A 41 1.93 -5.92 -9.76
C ASP A 41 1.48 -4.58 -9.20
N LEU A 42 0.54 -4.61 -8.27
CA LEU A 42 -0.03 -3.43 -7.62
C LEU A 42 -0.20 -3.70 -6.13
N ALA A 43 0.27 -2.79 -5.31
CA ALA A 43 0.05 -2.82 -3.88
C ALA A 43 -0.61 -1.52 -3.45
N VAL A 44 -1.66 -1.61 -2.64
CA VAL A 44 -2.35 -0.43 -2.10
C VAL A 44 -2.04 -0.32 -0.63
N VAL A 45 -1.48 0.81 -0.22
CA VAL A 45 -1.11 1.07 1.18
C VAL A 45 -1.91 2.25 1.72
N GLY A 46 -2.23 2.20 3.01
CA GLY A 46 -2.91 3.31 3.67
C GLY A 46 -1.97 4.47 3.93
N SER A 47 -2.51 5.68 3.98
CA SER A 47 -1.74 6.88 4.28
C SER A 47 -2.57 7.87 5.07
N VAL A 48 -1.92 8.64 5.93
CA VAL A 48 -2.55 9.78 6.62
C VAL A 48 -2.53 11.00 5.70
N ALA A 49 -1.42 11.21 5.00
CA ALA A 49 -1.25 12.30 4.05
C ALA A 49 -0.21 11.90 3.00
N VAL A 50 -0.31 12.51 1.82
CA VAL A 50 0.67 12.35 0.75
C VAL A 50 0.88 13.69 0.05
N ASP A 51 1.99 13.82 -0.66
CA ASP A 51 2.23 14.95 -1.55
C ASP A 51 2.42 14.46 -2.99
N LEU A 52 2.41 15.39 -3.94
CA LEU A 52 2.50 15.06 -5.36
C LEU A 52 3.88 14.55 -5.79
N ARG A 53 4.87 14.65 -4.92
CA ARG A 53 6.19 14.09 -5.17
C ARG A 53 6.23 12.59 -4.88
N GLY A 54 5.29 12.11 -4.11
CA GLY A 54 5.21 10.72 -3.70
C GLY A 54 5.52 10.48 -2.23
N ASN A 55 5.82 11.53 -1.48
CA ASN A 55 6.10 11.39 -0.06
C ASN A 55 4.82 11.05 0.69
N ARG A 56 4.95 10.18 1.67
CA ARG A 56 3.82 9.60 2.38
C ARG A 56 4.02 9.69 3.88
N LEU A 57 2.96 10.07 4.59
CA LEU A 57 2.90 10.00 6.05
C LEU A 57 2.01 8.84 6.44
N GLY A 58 2.58 7.88 7.18
CA GLY A 58 1.82 6.77 7.75
C GLY A 58 1.33 7.08 9.16
N LYS A 59 0.70 6.10 9.78
CA LYS A 59 0.15 6.26 11.14
C LYS A 59 1.21 6.21 12.25
N GLY A 60 2.47 6.05 11.90
CA GLY A 60 3.55 5.83 12.86
C GLY A 60 3.93 4.35 12.93
N GLY A 61 5.05 4.03 13.58
CA GLY A 61 5.53 2.66 13.74
C GLY A 61 6.28 2.08 12.55
N GLY A 62 6.24 2.73 11.38
CA GLY A 62 7.03 2.31 10.22
C GLY A 62 6.54 1.05 9.50
N TYR A 63 5.36 0.54 9.83
CA TYR A 63 4.87 -0.71 9.23
C TYR A 63 4.63 -0.60 7.74
N GLY A 64 4.06 0.53 7.28
CA GLY A 64 3.83 0.74 5.85
C GLY A 64 5.12 0.75 5.05
N ASP A 65 6.15 1.40 5.57
CA ASP A 65 7.46 1.46 4.91
C ASP A 65 8.13 0.07 4.84
N ILE A 66 7.99 -0.71 5.90
CA ILE A 66 8.50 -2.09 5.93
C ILE A 66 7.77 -2.95 4.91
N GLU A 67 6.46 -2.84 4.83
CA GLU A 67 5.65 -3.60 3.86
C GLU A 67 6.01 -3.23 2.42
N ILE A 68 6.15 -1.93 2.14
CA ILE A 68 6.57 -1.46 0.81
C ILE A 68 7.93 -2.04 0.44
N ASP A 69 8.88 -2.01 1.37
CA ASP A 69 10.23 -2.55 1.12
C ASP A 69 10.18 -4.05 0.78
N LEU A 70 9.43 -4.83 1.54
CA LEU A 70 9.28 -6.26 1.29
C LEU A 70 8.66 -6.55 -0.07
N ILE A 71 7.62 -5.81 -0.44
CA ILE A 71 6.92 -5.97 -1.71
C ILE A 71 7.83 -5.59 -2.87
N MET A 72 8.58 -4.51 -2.75
CA MET A 72 9.50 -4.04 -3.79
C MET A 72 10.69 -4.97 -3.99
N ARG A 73 11.13 -5.65 -2.96
CA ARG A 73 12.21 -6.64 -3.09
C ARG A 73 11.81 -7.82 -3.97
N GLU A 74 10.55 -8.25 -3.86
CA GLU A 74 10.05 -9.34 -4.69
C GLU A 74 9.76 -8.88 -6.13
N ASN A 75 9.21 -7.70 -6.30
CA ASN A 75 8.92 -7.13 -7.60
C ASN A 75 9.30 -5.64 -7.66
N PRO A 76 10.50 -5.30 -8.15
CA PRO A 76 10.91 -3.90 -8.27
C PRO A 76 10.01 -3.05 -9.19
N ARG A 77 9.18 -3.67 -10.02
CA ARG A 77 8.25 -2.98 -10.92
C ARG A 77 6.86 -2.81 -10.34
N VAL A 78 6.64 -3.24 -9.10
CA VAL A 78 5.34 -3.09 -8.46
C VAL A 78 4.93 -1.62 -8.42
N ILE A 79 3.65 -1.35 -8.66
CA ILE A 79 3.08 -0.02 -8.48
C ILE A 79 2.61 0.08 -7.05
N ILE A 80 3.17 1.01 -6.30
CA ILE A 80 2.75 1.29 -4.93
C ILE A 80 1.73 2.43 -4.99
N ALA A 81 0.48 2.10 -4.70
CA ALA A 81 -0.61 3.07 -4.70
C ALA A 81 -1.09 3.34 -3.28
N THR A 82 -1.69 4.49 -3.08
CA THR A 82 -2.39 4.81 -1.84
C THR A 82 -3.77 5.38 -2.19
N ASN A 83 -4.80 4.90 -1.52
CA ASN A 83 -6.16 5.39 -1.73
C ASN A 83 -6.50 6.37 -0.60
N ILE A 84 -6.84 7.59 -0.97
CA ILE A 84 -7.06 8.67 -0.01
C ILE A 84 -8.16 9.62 -0.48
N HIS A 85 -8.64 10.42 0.45
CA HIS A 85 -9.50 11.57 0.13
C HIS A 85 -8.62 12.73 -0.37
N PRO A 86 -9.09 13.54 -1.33
CA PRO A 86 -8.31 14.67 -1.85
C PRO A 86 -7.76 15.62 -0.77
N ILE A 87 -8.47 15.77 0.35
CA ILE A 87 -8.00 16.63 1.45
C ILE A 87 -6.72 16.13 2.10
N GLN A 88 -6.38 14.86 1.92
CA GLN A 88 -5.16 14.26 2.45
C GLN A 88 -3.95 14.46 1.53
N ILE A 89 -4.16 15.06 0.35
CA ILE A 89 -3.08 15.49 -0.53
C ILE A 89 -2.62 16.85 -0.03
N VAL A 90 -1.42 16.91 0.52
CA VAL A 90 -0.86 18.13 1.09
C VAL A 90 0.29 18.65 0.25
N GLU A 91 0.67 19.89 0.48
CA GLU A 91 1.73 20.52 -0.30
C GLU A 91 3.09 19.84 -0.08
N LYS A 92 3.39 19.48 1.16
CA LYS A 92 4.65 18.83 1.49
C LYS A 92 4.50 17.95 2.72
N VAL A 93 4.91 16.70 2.59
CA VAL A 93 4.98 15.76 3.70
C VAL A 93 6.42 15.75 4.23
N PRO A 94 6.62 15.89 5.55
CA PRO A 94 7.94 15.72 6.14
C PRO A 94 8.45 14.31 5.89
N VAL A 95 9.72 14.17 5.51
CA VAL A 95 10.30 12.86 5.17
C VAL A 95 11.54 12.58 6.01
N SER A 96 11.80 11.29 6.22
CA SER A 96 13.04 10.79 6.79
C SER A 96 13.70 9.85 5.78
N GLU A 97 14.96 9.46 6.06
CA GLU A 97 15.72 8.58 5.18
C GLU A 97 15.08 7.22 4.96
N HIS A 98 14.29 6.75 5.92
CA HIS A 98 13.67 5.42 5.89
C HIS A 98 12.29 5.41 5.26
N ASP A 99 11.72 6.57 4.96
CA ASP A 99 10.38 6.67 4.42
C ASP A 99 10.36 6.20 2.96
N LYS A 100 9.36 5.38 2.64
CA LYS A 100 9.15 4.89 1.29
C LYS A 100 8.09 5.74 0.59
N LYS A 101 8.27 5.95 -0.70
CA LYS A 101 7.38 6.78 -1.50
C LYS A 101 6.31 5.96 -2.19
N VAL A 102 5.23 6.61 -2.58
CA VAL A 102 4.17 5.99 -3.38
C VAL A 102 4.27 6.46 -4.82
N ASP A 103 3.85 5.60 -5.74
CA ASP A 103 3.88 5.87 -7.17
C ASP A 103 2.58 6.51 -7.65
N LEU A 104 1.46 6.11 -7.06
CA LEU A 104 0.13 6.44 -7.55
C LEU A 104 -0.78 6.83 -6.39
N ILE A 105 -1.48 7.95 -6.55
CA ILE A 105 -2.48 8.41 -5.59
C ILE A 105 -3.84 8.16 -6.20
N ILE A 106 -4.69 7.43 -5.48
CA ILE A 106 -6.05 7.12 -5.93
C ILE A 106 -7.04 7.87 -5.04
N THR A 107 -7.87 8.69 -5.67
CA THR A 107 -8.99 9.37 -5.01
C THR A 107 -10.29 8.83 -5.57
N PRO A 108 -11.46 9.19 -5.00
CA PRO A 108 -12.73 8.74 -5.58
C PRO A 108 -12.93 9.15 -7.03
N ASP A 109 -12.29 10.23 -7.48
CA ASP A 109 -12.52 10.80 -8.82
C ASP A 109 -11.44 10.44 -9.83
N ARG A 110 -10.23 10.11 -9.39
CA ARG A 110 -9.12 9.91 -10.32
C ARG A 110 -7.92 9.21 -9.71
N ALA A 111 -7.00 8.81 -10.59
CA ALA A 111 -5.69 8.30 -10.22
C ALA A 111 -4.63 9.31 -10.68
N ILE A 112 -3.70 9.63 -9.80
CA ILE A 112 -2.67 10.64 -10.05
C ILE A 112 -1.30 9.98 -9.88
N TRP A 113 -0.51 9.96 -10.94
CA TRP A 113 0.88 9.55 -10.83
C TRP A 113 1.66 10.61 -10.08
N THR A 114 2.42 10.20 -9.07
CA THR A 114 3.33 11.10 -8.37
C THR A 114 4.57 11.34 -9.23
N GLU A 115 5.33 12.37 -8.90
CA GLU A 115 6.62 12.63 -9.56
C GLU A 115 7.54 11.41 -9.46
N TRP A 116 7.62 10.79 -8.28
CA TRP A 116 8.39 9.58 -8.05
C TRP A 116 7.91 8.41 -8.92
N GLY A 117 6.60 8.22 -8.99
CA GLY A 117 6.02 7.15 -9.81
C GLY A 117 6.29 7.34 -11.29
N ARG A 118 6.21 8.57 -11.78
CA ARG A 118 6.52 8.88 -13.19
C ARG A 118 7.95 8.53 -13.53
N ILE A 119 8.89 8.86 -12.65
CA ILE A 119 10.31 8.55 -12.86
C ILE A 119 10.52 7.04 -12.82
N ARG A 120 10.02 6.37 -11.79
CA ARG A 120 10.20 4.92 -11.60
C ARG A 120 9.66 4.10 -12.76
N HIS A 121 8.49 4.47 -13.25
CA HIS A 121 7.77 3.72 -14.29
C HIS A 121 7.91 4.35 -15.68
N GLN A 122 8.75 5.38 -15.82
CA GLN A 122 9.04 6.05 -17.09
C GLN A 122 7.79 6.56 -17.79
N ILE A 123 6.93 7.21 -17.02
CA ILE A 123 5.69 7.81 -17.53
C ILE A 123 5.93 9.28 -17.84
N GLY A 124 5.60 9.66 -19.06
CA GLY A 124 5.76 11.05 -19.52
C GLY A 124 4.79 12.04 -18.93
#